data_e43552ab44abfeec9ff21adc927e4889
#
_entry.id   e43552ab44abfeec9ff21adc927e4889
#
_cell.length_a   1.000
_cell.length_b   1.000
_cell.length_c   1.000
_cell.angle_alpha   90.00
_cell.angle_beta   90.00
_cell.angle_gamma   90.00
#
_symmetry.space_group_name_H-M   'P 1'
#
loop_
_entity.id
_entity.type
_entity.pdbx_description
1 polymer ?
#
loop_
_entity_poly.entity_id
_entity_poly.type
_entity_poly.pdbx_seq_one_letter_code
_entity_poly.pdbx_strand_id
1 'polypeptide(L)'
;MNLRLDEASRRATWPGYAAAVWGFLFAVPSFYWALGGTAGVESTISPQLVELARQQDSGMLAVLWVTGALKVVGGLLGLALVRRRPWGHGMNCLLQLMAWGAGVLLAWHGAQFIVQGLLVQAGLVEIPSESLPILRWYTYLWGPWFVAGGIAFVLAARAHLRTVPDHRHPRIAGVVGGLGALALSAVALMTGIG
;
A
#
# COMPACT_ATOMS: atom_id res chain seq x y z
N MET A 1 15.45 6.15 34.86
CA MET A 1 16.07 5.46 33.71
C MET A 1 15.05 4.66 32.89
N ASN A 2 14.07 4.03 33.49
CA ASN A 2 13.05 3.20 32.80
C ASN A 2 12.12 3.97 31.84
N LEU A 3 11.70 5.19 32.16
CA LEU A 3 10.79 5.97 31.30
C LEU A 3 11.39 6.29 29.91
N ARG A 4 12.69 6.59 29.85
CA ARG A 4 13.37 6.87 28.54
C ARG A 4 13.52 5.63 27.67
N LEU A 5 13.70 4.45 28.27
CA LEU A 5 13.79 3.19 27.52
C LEU A 5 12.42 2.78 26.96
N ASP A 6 11.35 3.03 27.73
CA ASP A 6 9.98 2.78 27.28
C ASP A 6 9.55 3.72 26.13
N GLU A 7 9.94 4.99 26.18
CA GLU A 7 9.70 5.93 25.10
C GLU A 7 10.47 5.56 23.82
N ALA A 8 11.75 5.19 23.94
CA ALA A 8 12.55 4.76 22.80
C ALA A 8 11.99 3.48 22.17
N SER A 9 11.51 2.53 23.00
CA SER A 9 10.86 1.30 22.54
C SER A 9 9.54 1.57 21.84
N ARG A 10 8.71 2.47 22.34
CA ARG A 10 7.44 2.88 21.71
C ARG A 10 7.68 3.61 20.40
N ARG A 11 8.69 4.49 20.33
CA ARG A 11 9.09 5.19 19.10
C ARG A 11 9.58 4.25 18.00
N ALA A 12 10.09 3.07 18.37
CA ALA A 12 10.57 2.08 17.40
C ALA A 12 9.45 1.20 16.79
N THR A 13 8.30 1.07 17.49
CA THR A 13 7.23 0.14 17.08
C THR A 13 6.04 0.80 16.37
N TRP A 14 5.77 2.09 16.61
CA TRP A 14 4.59 2.76 16.06
C TRP A 14 4.47 2.67 14.51
N PRO A 15 5.56 2.71 13.70
CA PRO A 15 5.38 2.65 12.24
C PRO A 15 4.80 1.31 11.77
N GLY A 16 5.18 0.22 12.45
CA GLY A 16 4.63 -1.10 12.12
C GLY A 16 3.15 -1.20 12.48
N TYR A 17 2.73 -0.63 13.62
CA TYR A 17 1.31 -0.52 13.94
C TYR A 17 0.56 0.39 12.97
N ALA A 18 1.16 1.51 12.55
CA ALA A 18 0.57 2.39 11.55
C ALA A 18 0.37 1.65 10.20
N ALA A 19 1.38 0.89 9.74
CA ALA A 19 1.27 0.07 8.54
C ALA A 19 0.18 -1.02 8.69
N ALA A 20 0.08 -1.65 9.86
CA ALA A 20 -0.94 -2.66 10.13
C ALA A 20 -2.35 -2.06 10.09
N VAL A 21 -2.57 -0.96 10.81
CA VAL A 21 -3.86 -0.26 10.82
C VAL A 21 -4.24 0.20 9.43
N TRP A 22 -3.29 0.80 8.68
CA TRP A 22 -3.49 1.22 7.31
C TRP A 22 -3.93 0.03 6.42
N GLY A 23 -3.23 -1.11 6.49
CA GLY A 23 -3.54 -2.30 5.70
C GLY A 23 -4.93 -2.86 6.00
N PHE A 24 -5.29 -2.99 7.29
CA PHE A 24 -6.60 -3.49 7.69
C PHE A 24 -7.72 -2.53 7.34
N LEU A 25 -7.57 -1.22 7.57
CA LEU A 25 -8.56 -0.22 7.18
C LEU A 25 -8.76 -0.21 5.65
N PHE A 26 -7.68 -0.37 4.90
CA PHE A 26 -7.76 -0.40 3.44
C PHE A 26 -8.39 -1.71 2.91
N ALA A 27 -8.36 -2.80 3.67
CA ALA A 27 -9.04 -4.05 3.31
C ALA A 27 -10.57 -3.96 3.46
N VAL A 28 -11.06 -3.15 4.40
CA VAL A 28 -12.50 -3.04 4.72
C VAL A 28 -13.37 -2.73 3.49
N PRO A 29 -13.09 -1.70 2.67
CA PRO A 29 -13.89 -1.43 1.47
C PRO A 29 -13.92 -2.61 0.50
N SER A 30 -12.80 -3.31 0.29
CA SER A 30 -12.75 -4.44 -0.63
C SER A 30 -13.70 -5.56 -0.21
N PHE A 31 -13.69 -5.93 1.06
CA PHE A 31 -14.62 -6.94 1.58
C PHE A 31 -16.07 -6.44 1.63
N TYR A 32 -16.29 -5.19 1.99
CA TYR A 32 -17.62 -4.58 2.00
C TYR A 32 -18.25 -4.65 0.61
N TRP A 33 -17.50 -4.29 -0.44
CA TRP A 33 -17.99 -4.38 -1.82
C TRP A 33 -18.13 -5.83 -2.30
N ALA A 34 -17.21 -6.73 -1.92
CA ALA A 34 -17.33 -8.16 -2.24
C ALA A 34 -18.56 -8.83 -1.62
N LEU A 35 -19.07 -8.28 -0.51
CA LEU A 35 -20.30 -8.72 0.16
C LEU A 35 -21.57 -8.03 -0.37
N GLY A 36 -21.46 -7.25 -1.45
CA GLY A 36 -22.60 -6.57 -2.10
C GLY A 36 -22.86 -5.16 -1.63
N GLY A 37 -22.01 -4.59 -0.76
CA GLY A 37 -22.06 -3.17 -0.42
C GLY A 37 -21.67 -2.30 -1.63
N THR A 38 -22.26 -1.11 -1.75
CA THR A 38 -22.01 -0.22 -2.89
C THR A 38 -21.52 1.17 -2.48
N ALA A 39 -21.55 1.50 -1.19
CA ALA A 39 -21.14 2.83 -0.74
C ALA A 39 -19.68 3.11 -1.07
N GLY A 40 -19.41 4.26 -1.70
CA GLY A 40 -18.06 4.72 -2.02
C GLY A 40 -17.39 4.01 -3.19
N VAL A 41 -17.99 3.00 -3.81
CA VAL A 41 -17.38 2.27 -4.93
C VAL A 41 -17.08 3.20 -6.12
N GLU A 42 -17.92 4.20 -6.35
CA GLU A 42 -17.79 5.18 -7.43
C GLU A 42 -16.58 6.13 -7.26
N SER A 43 -16.00 6.19 -6.05
CA SER A 43 -14.76 6.93 -5.79
C SER A 43 -13.50 6.19 -6.18
N THR A 44 -13.62 4.89 -6.52
CA THR A 44 -12.47 3.97 -6.60
C THR A 44 -12.32 3.34 -7.98
N ILE A 45 -13.41 3.10 -8.69
CA ILE A 45 -13.42 2.40 -9.98
C ILE A 45 -14.28 3.13 -11.00
N SER A 46 -14.02 2.85 -12.28
CA SER A 46 -14.78 3.45 -13.38
C SER A 46 -16.26 3.06 -13.35
N PRO A 47 -17.16 3.86 -13.99
CA PRO A 47 -18.58 3.54 -14.02
C PRO A 47 -18.92 2.15 -14.55
N GLN A 48 -18.12 1.64 -15.52
CA GLN A 48 -18.30 0.31 -16.09
C GLN A 48 -18.01 -0.77 -15.04
N LEU A 49 -16.95 -0.60 -14.24
CA LEU A 49 -16.60 -1.53 -13.15
C LEU A 49 -17.57 -1.43 -11.97
N VAL A 50 -18.15 -0.25 -11.73
CA VAL A 50 -19.22 -0.06 -10.74
C VAL A 50 -20.41 -0.93 -11.09
N GLU A 51 -20.80 -0.97 -12.36
CA GLU A 51 -21.93 -1.79 -12.81
C GLU A 51 -21.64 -3.29 -12.64
N LEU A 52 -20.43 -3.77 -12.99
CA LEU A 52 -20.01 -5.15 -12.73
C LEU A 52 -20.03 -5.49 -11.23
N ALA A 53 -19.62 -4.56 -10.37
CA ALA A 53 -19.70 -4.75 -8.93
C ALA A 53 -21.15 -4.84 -8.42
N ARG A 54 -22.06 -4.02 -8.97
CA ARG A 54 -23.51 -4.06 -8.65
C ARG A 54 -24.18 -5.35 -9.11
N GLN A 55 -23.79 -5.85 -10.29
CA GLN A 55 -24.27 -7.13 -10.82
C GLN A 55 -23.66 -8.35 -10.14
N GLN A 56 -22.71 -8.14 -9.20
CA GLN A 56 -21.97 -9.20 -8.55
C GLN A 56 -21.28 -10.15 -9.54
N ASP A 57 -20.72 -9.59 -10.61
CA ASP A 57 -19.95 -10.36 -11.58
C ASP A 57 -18.86 -11.18 -10.91
N SER A 58 -18.74 -12.45 -11.27
CA SER A 58 -17.83 -13.39 -10.61
C SER A 58 -16.34 -12.97 -10.72
N GLY A 59 -15.94 -12.38 -11.86
CA GLY A 59 -14.60 -11.88 -12.05
C GLY A 59 -14.33 -10.67 -11.16
N MET A 60 -15.27 -9.73 -11.10
CA MET A 60 -15.16 -8.57 -10.21
C MET A 60 -15.11 -8.97 -8.74
N LEU A 61 -15.96 -9.91 -8.32
CA LEU A 61 -15.93 -10.46 -6.96
C LEU A 61 -14.57 -11.09 -6.63
N ALA A 62 -14.00 -11.89 -7.54
CA ALA A 62 -12.68 -12.48 -7.35
C ALA A 62 -11.61 -11.41 -7.16
N VAL A 63 -11.60 -10.33 -7.96
CA VAL A 63 -10.69 -9.20 -7.79
C VAL A 63 -10.85 -8.53 -6.41
N LEU A 64 -12.07 -8.30 -5.95
CA LEU A 64 -12.35 -7.68 -4.66
C LEU A 64 -11.85 -8.55 -3.49
N TRP A 65 -12.11 -9.86 -3.53
CA TRP A 65 -11.64 -10.80 -2.51
C TRP A 65 -10.12 -10.90 -2.49
N VAL A 66 -9.48 -11.05 -3.65
CA VAL A 66 -8.01 -11.15 -3.76
C VAL A 66 -7.35 -9.86 -3.27
N THR A 67 -7.82 -8.69 -3.72
CA THR A 67 -7.25 -7.41 -3.30
C THR A 67 -7.48 -7.15 -1.81
N GLY A 68 -8.64 -7.53 -1.28
CA GLY A 68 -8.92 -7.49 0.17
C GLY A 68 -7.96 -8.37 0.96
N ALA A 69 -7.76 -9.61 0.52
CA ALA A 69 -6.83 -10.54 1.17
C ALA A 69 -5.37 -10.03 1.12
N LEU A 70 -4.91 -9.47 -0.01
CA LEU A 70 -3.58 -8.88 -0.11
C LEU A 70 -3.39 -7.69 0.85
N LYS A 71 -4.40 -6.87 1.05
CA LYS A 71 -4.39 -5.77 2.02
C LYS A 71 -4.32 -6.29 3.47
N VAL A 72 -5.02 -7.38 3.78
CA VAL A 72 -4.89 -8.06 5.08
C VAL A 72 -3.48 -8.60 5.28
N VAL A 73 -2.87 -9.22 4.24
CA VAL A 73 -1.45 -9.65 4.29
C VAL A 73 -0.53 -8.46 4.56
N GLY A 74 -0.81 -7.30 3.95
CA GLY A 74 -0.12 -6.05 4.28
C GLY A 74 -0.26 -5.66 5.75
N GLY A 75 -1.46 -5.73 6.31
CA GLY A 75 -1.70 -5.48 7.74
C GLY A 75 -0.92 -6.45 8.64
N LEU A 76 -0.92 -7.73 8.31
CA LEU A 76 -0.16 -8.76 9.03
C LEU A 76 1.36 -8.54 8.91
N LEU A 77 1.85 -8.09 7.74
CA LEU A 77 3.24 -7.70 7.55
C LEU A 77 3.63 -6.55 8.50
N GLY A 78 2.78 -5.53 8.63
CA GLY A 78 2.97 -4.46 9.60
C GLY A 78 3.13 -4.98 11.04
N LEU A 79 2.28 -5.91 11.46
CA LEU A 79 2.37 -6.56 12.78
C LEU A 79 3.62 -7.44 12.93
N ALA A 80 4.03 -8.15 11.86
CA ALA A 80 5.24 -8.97 11.88
C ALA A 80 6.51 -8.15 12.08
N LEU A 81 6.55 -6.93 11.54
CA LEU A 81 7.66 -5.99 11.69
C LEU A 81 7.79 -5.41 13.12
N VAL A 82 6.72 -5.44 13.91
CA VAL A 82 6.72 -4.96 15.33
C VAL A 82 7.13 -6.05 16.30
N ARG A 83 7.10 -7.31 15.89
CA ARG A 83 7.32 -8.44 16.78
C ARG A 83 8.72 -8.38 17.41
N ARG A 84 8.78 -8.43 18.73
CA ARG A 84 10.03 -8.34 19.53
C ARG A 84 10.87 -9.62 19.54
N ARG A 85 10.31 -10.77 19.13
CA ARG A 85 11.09 -12.02 19.05
C ARG A 85 11.94 -12.01 17.78
N PRO A 86 13.22 -12.39 17.86
CA PRO A 86 14.06 -12.46 16.68
C PRO A 86 13.49 -13.49 15.70
N TRP A 87 13.23 -13.04 14.47
CA TRP A 87 12.95 -13.92 13.36
C TRP A 87 14.22 -14.60 12.90
N GLY A 88 14.13 -15.82 12.34
CA GLY A 88 15.24 -16.43 11.64
C GLY A 88 15.72 -15.56 10.47
N HIS A 89 16.95 -15.77 10.02
CA HIS A 89 17.61 -14.97 8.98
C HIS A 89 16.75 -14.83 7.70
N GLY A 90 16.24 -15.96 7.17
CA GLY A 90 15.40 -15.96 5.97
C GLY A 90 14.11 -15.15 6.12
N MET A 91 13.46 -15.22 7.28
CA MET A 91 12.25 -14.45 7.56
C MET A 91 12.55 -12.95 7.62
N ASN A 92 13.68 -12.54 8.22
CA ASN A 92 14.08 -11.13 8.21
C ASN A 92 14.32 -10.61 6.79
N CYS A 93 14.93 -11.41 5.92
CA CYS A 93 15.08 -11.06 4.50
C CYS A 93 13.72 -10.93 3.81
N LEU A 94 12.82 -11.88 4.01
CA LEU A 94 11.47 -11.84 3.44
C LEU A 94 10.68 -10.62 3.91
N LEU A 95 10.69 -10.33 5.21
CA LEU A 95 10.02 -9.16 5.76
C LEU A 95 10.55 -7.84 5.18
N GLN A 96 11.87 -7.74 5.00
CA GLN A 96 12.48 -6.55 4.40
C GLN A 96 12.12 -6.43 2.91
N LEU A 97 12.19 -7.53 2.15
CA LEU A 97 11.80 -7.56 0.75
C LEU A 97 10.35 -7.10 0.57
N MET A 98 9.43 -7.68 1.33
CA MET A 98 8.01 -7.35 1.24
C MET A 98 7.70 -5.92 1.70
N ALA A 99 8.29 -5.49 2.81
CA ALA A 99 7.99 -4.17 3.38
C ALA A 99 8.55 -3.03 2.53
N TRP A 100 9.76 -3.15 2.00
CA TRP A 100 10.31 -2.18 1.06
C TRP A 100 9.59 -2.23 -0.29
N GLY A 101 9.26 -3.43 -0.79
CA GLY A 101 8.47 -3.60 -2.00
C GLY A 101 7.12 -2.92 -1.89
N ALA A 102 6.35 -3.22 -0.84
CA ALA A 102 5.06 -2.59 -0.57
C ALA A 102 5.20 -1.07 -0.38
N GLY A 103 6.19 -0.63 0.41
CA GLY A 103 6.42 0.79 0.70
C GLY A 103 6.70 1.60 -0.56
N VAL A 104 7.60 1.12 -1.42
CA VAL A 104 7.97 1.80 -2.67
C VAL A 104 6.81 1.75 -3.68
N LEU A 105 6.17 0.58 -3.85
CA LEU A 105 5.04 0.43 -4.76
C LEU A 105 3.90 1.39 -4.41
N LEU A 106 3.49 1.41 -3.14
CA LEU A 106 2.40 2.28 -2.67
C LEU A 106 2.76 3.76 -2.82
N ALA A 107 3.96 4.17 -2.38
CA ALA A 107 4.39 5.56 -2.49
C ALA A 107 4.46 6.02 -3.96
N TRP A 108 4.99 5.19 -4.85
CA TRP A 108 5.06 5.46 -6.27
C TRP A 108 3.66 5.59 -6.89
N HIS A 109 2.79 4.61 -6.64
CA HIS A 109 1.44 4.59 -7.18
C HIS A 109 0.61 5.79 -6.69
N GLY A 110 0.70 6.11 -5.39
CA GLY A 110 0.06 7.30 -4.84
C GLY A 110 0.61 8.61 -5.41
N ALA A 111 1.93 8.70 -5.62
CA ALA A 111 2.55 9.87 -6.23
C ALA A 111 2.08 10.06 -7.68
N GLN A 112 1.93 8.99 -8.46
CA GLN A 112 1.40 9.06 -9.83
C GLN A 112 -0.01 9.63 -9.85
N PHE A 113 -0.91 9.19 -8.96
CA PHE A 113 -2.27 9.74 -8.88
C PHE A 113 -2.27 11.24 -8.57
N ILE A 114 -1.44 11.67 -7.63
CA ILE A 114 -1.34 13.08 -7.27
C ILE A 114 -0.80 13.89 -8.44
N VAL A 115 0.31 13.45 -9.04
CA VAL A 115 0.96 14.16 -10.16
C VAL A 115 0.02 14.25 -11.36
N GLN A 116 -0.61 13.15 -11.75
CA GLN A 116 -1.57 13.14 -12.87
C GLN A 116 -2.71 14.14 -12.63
N GLY A 117 -3.30 14.12 -11.45
CA GLY A 117 -4.38 15.04 -11.12
C GLY A 117 -3.94 16.51 -11.14
N LEU A 118 -2.74 16.81 -10.65
CA LEU A 118 -2.20 18.17 -10.68
C LEU A 118 -1.88 18.63 -12.11
N LEU A 119 -1.36 17.76 -12.97
CA LEU A 119 -1.10 18.06 -14.38
C LEU A 119 -2.37 18.38 -15.15
N VAL A 120 -3.45 17.63 -14.90
CA VAL A 120 -4.77 17.90 -15.49
C VAL A 120 -5.32 19.24 -15.00
N GLN A 121 -5.22 19.54 -13.71
CA GLN A 121 -5.67 20.83 -13.14
C GLN A 121 -4.86 22.02 -13.67
N ALA A 122 -3.59 21.82 -13.96
CA ALA A 122 -2.74 22.84 -14.60
C ALA A 122 -2.99 23.00 -16.11
N GLY A 123 -3.90 22.21 -16.71
CA GLY A 123 -4.16 22.25 -18.15
C GLY A 123 -3.03 21.69 -19.01
N LEU A 124 -2.10 20.92 -18.41
CA LEU A 124 -0.97 20.32 -19.11
C LEU A 124 -1.30 18.94 -19.72
N VAL A 125 -2.37 18.32 -19.23
CA VAL A 125 -2.89 17.03 -19.71
C VAL A 125 -4.41 17.15 -19.83
N GLU A 126 -4.96 16.75 -20.96
CA GLU A 126 -6.40 16.68 -21.18
C GLU A 126 -6.90 15.27 -20.95
N ILE A 127 -8.05 15.13 -20.27
CA ILE A 127 -8.76 13.87 -20.08
C ILE A 127 -10.26 14.07 -20.40
N PRO A 128 -11.01 13.01 -20.73
CA PRO A 128 -12.46 13.10 -20.88
C PRO A 128 -13.12 13.68 -19.63
N SER A 129 -14.10 14.56 -19.83
CA SER A 129 -14.81 15.26 -18.73
C SER A 129 -15.49 14.29 -17.77
N GLU A 130 -15.94 13.14 -18.25
CA GLU A 130 -16.53 12.05 -17.46
C GLU A 130 -15.55 11.43 -16.46
N SER A 131 -14.22 11.53 -16.70
CA SER A 131 -13.19 11.00 -15.82
C SER A 131 -12.76 11.99 -14.71
N LEU A 132 -13.14 13.26 -14.81
CA LEU A 132 -12.76 14.29 -13.84
C LEU A 132 -13.22 13.99 -12.39
N PRO A 133 -14.44 13.48 -12.12
CA PRO A 133 -14.88 13.20 -10.77
C PRO A 133 -14.02 12.12 -10.10
N ILE A 134 -13.71 11.03 -10.81
CA ILE A 134 -12.89 9.95 -10.26
C ILE A 134 -11.44 10.40 -10.09
N LEU A 135 -10.89 11.18 -11.03
CA LEU A 135 -9.53 11.74 -10.91
C LEU A 135 -9.38 12.58 -9.64
N ARG A 136 -10.39 13.36 -9.25
CA ARG A 136 -10.37 14.14 -8.00
C ARG A 136 -10.24 13.24 -6.78
N TRP A 137 -10.97 12.11 -6.73
CA TRP A 137 -10.83 11.12 -5.66
C TRP A 137 -9.42 10.53 -5.61
N TYR A 138 -8.86 10.17 -6.78
CA TYR A 138 -7.50 9.66 -6.87
C TYR A 138 -6.47 10.70 -6.43
N THR A 139 -6.64 11.96 -6.81
CA THR A 139 -5.69 13.04 -6.47
C THR A 139 -5.70 13.38 -4.99
N TYR A 140 -6.89 13.50 -4.37
CA TYR A 140 -7.03 14.10 -3.04
C TYR A 140 -7.29 13.11 -1.92
N LEU A 141 -7.76 11.91 -2.23
CA LEU A 141 -7.99 10.86 -1.23
C LEU A 141 -7.05 9.67 -1.43
N TRP A 142 -7.16 8.98 -2.56
CA TRP A 142 -6.45 7.72 -2.75
C TRP A 142 -4.94 7.92 -2.90
N GLY A 143 -4.48 8.92 -3.64
CA GLY A 143 -3.06 9.23 -3.78
C GLY A 143 -2.38 9.48 -2.43
N PRO A 144 -2.84 10.46 -1.61
CA PRO A 144 -2.32 10.67 -0.26
C PRO A 144 -2.43 9.44 0.64
N TRP A 145 -3.53 8.66 0.53
CA TRP A 145 -3.71 7.42 1.27
C TRP A 145 -2.63 6.37 0.95
N PHE A 146 -2.34 6.18 -0.33
CA PHE A 146 -1.28 5.27 -0.79
C PHE A 146 0.10 5.75 -0.35
N VAL A 147 0.40 7.04 -0.48
CA VAL A 147 1.68 7.61 -0.02
C VAL A 147 1.85 7.42 1.48
N ALA A 148 0.80 7.66 2.28
CA ALA A 148 0.84 7.46 3.73
C ALA A 148 1.13 5.99 4.09
N GLY A 149 0.48 5.04 3.42
CA GLY A 149 0.77 3.61 3.55
C GLY A 149 2.21 3.27 3.18
N GLY A 150 2.69 3.78 2.04
CA GLY A 150 4.07 3.59 1.59
C GLY A 150 5.10 4.08 2.61
N ILE A 151 4.90 5.29 3.14
CA ILE A 151 5.75 5.85 4.20
C ILE A 151 5.71 4.98 5.45
N ALA A 152 4.53 4.52 5.89
CA ALA A 152 4.39 3.68 7.07
C ALA A 152 5.19 2.37 6.92
N PHE A 153 5.10 1.69 5.77
CA PHE A 153 5.86 0.46 5.50
C PHE A 153 7.38 0.71 5.45
N VAL A 154 7.84 1.77 4.79
CA VAL A 154 9.28 2.14 4.75
C VAL A 154 9.82 2.42 6.16
N LEU A 155 9.08 3.18 6.96
CA LEU A 155 9.49 3.48 8.33
C LEU A 155 9.47 2.22 9.22
N ALA A 156 8.47 1.32 9.05
CA ALA A 156 8.40 0.05 9.74
C ALA A 156 9.57 -0.87 9.37
N ALA A 157 9.90 -0.98 8.07
CA ALA A 157 11.04 -1.75 7.59
C ALA A 157 12.36 -1.24 8.18
N ARG A 158 12.56 0.09 8.19
CA ARG A 158 13.74 0.71 8.79
C ARG A 158 13.83 0.47 10.30
N ALA A 159 12.70 0.59 11.03
CA ALA A 159 12.64 0.33 12.45
C ALA A 159 12.97 -1.13 12.76
N HIS A 160 12.37 -2.07 12.01
CA HIS A 160 12.65 -3.50 12.15
C HIS A 160 14.11 -3.84 11.86
N LEU A 161 14.70 -3.30 10.79
CA LEU A 161 16.10 -3.56 10.41
C LEU A 161 17.08 -3.21 11.54
N ARG A 162 16.78 -2.17 12.34
CA ARG A 162 17.62 -1.76 13.50
C ARG A 162 17.60 -2.79 14.63
N THR A 163 16.64 -3.70 14.65
CA THR A 163 16.52 -4.77 15.67
C THR A 163 17.20 -6.07 15.26
N VAL A 164 17.58 -6.20 13.99
CA VAL A 164 18.22 -7.42 13.44
C VAL A 164 19.72 -7.35 13.65
N PRO A 165 20.37 -8.38 14.28
CA PRO A 165 21.80 -8.35 14.56
C PRO A 165 22.68 -8.29 13.31
N ASP A 166 22.37 -9.12 12.29
CA ASP A 166 23.05 -9.09 10.98
C ASP A 166 22.15 -8.39 9.95
N HIS A 167 22.53 -7.17 9.57
CA HIS A 167 21.73 -6.31 8.68
C HIS A 167 22.04 -6.48 7.20
N ARG A 168 23.16 -7.16 6.84
CA ARG A 168 23.67 -7.15 5.45
C ARG A 168 22.65 -7.74 4.47
N HIS A 169 22.28 -8.99 4.67
CA HIS A 169 21.35 -9.69 3.77
C HIS A 169 19.92 -9.12 3.82
N PRO A 170 19.33 -8.83 4.99
CA PRO A 170 18.03 -8.16 5.06
C PRO A 170 18.02 -6.79 4.36
N ARG A 171 19.12 -6.01 4.45
CA ARG A 171 19.23 -4.74 3.71
C ARG A 171 19.23 -4.95 2.20
N ILE A 172 19.99 -5.93 1.71
CA ILE A 172 20.03 -6.29 0.27
C ILE A 172 18.62 -6.72 -0.18
N ALA A 173 17.94 -7.58 0.59
CA ALA A 173 16.58 -8.00 0.31
C ALA A 173 15.60 -6.81 0.22
N GLY A 174 15.75 -5.84 1.12
CA GLY A 174 14.96 -4.60 1.07
C GLY A 174 15.21 -3.78 -0.21
N VAL A 175 16.46 -3.61 -0.62
CA VAL A 175 16.83 -2.94 -1.88
C VAL A 175 16.22 -3.68 -3.08
N VAL A 176 16.34 -5.01 -3.11
CA VAL A 176 15.75 -5.84 -4.17
C VAL A 176 14.23 -5.67 -4.21
N GLY A 177 13.57 -5.66 -3.06
CA GLY A 177 12.11 -5.43 -2.96
C GLY A 177 11.71 -4.06 -3.52
N GLY A 178 12.42 -3.00 -3.13
CA GLY A 178 12.16 -1.65 -3.63
C GLY A 178 12.41 -1.49 -5.13
N LEU A 179 13.53 -1.99 -5.64
CA LEU A 179 13.86 -1.96 -7.07
C LEU A 179 12.89 -2.82 -7.89
N GLY A 180 12.52 -4.00 -7.39
CA GLY A 180 11.51 -4.86 -8.01
C GLY A 180 10.15 -4.16 -8.11
N ALA A 181 9.74 -3.43 -7.09
CA ALA A 181 8.50 -2.64 -7.11
C ALA A 181 8.54 -1.54 -8.17
N LEU A 182 9.66 -0.82 -8.30
CA LEU A 182 9.83 0.20 -9.36
C LEU A 182 9.82 -0.43 -10.75
N ALA A 183 10.50 -1.57 -10.94
CA ALA A 183 10.50 -2.28 -12.22
C ALA A 183 9.09 -2.74 -12.62
N LEU A 184 8.35 -3.33 -11.68
CA LEU A 184 6.95 -3.72 -11.93
C LEU A 184 6.07 -2.52 -12.28
N SER A 185 6.24 -1.39 -11.57
CA SER A 185 5.51 -0.15 -11.86
C SER A 185 5.84 0.40 -13.25
N ALA A 186 7.10 0.34 -13.66
CA ALA A 186 7.52 0.77 -15.00
C ALA A 186 6.90 -0.12 -16.09
N VAL A 187 6.90 -1.45 -15.88
CA VAL A 187 6.25 -2.39 -16.81
C VAL A 187 4.75 -2.12 -16.90
N ALA A 188 4.06 -1.90 -15.78
CA ALA A 188 2.64 -1.59 -15.77
C ALA A 188 2.33 -0.32 -16.59
N LEU A 189 3.12 0.74 -16.43
CA LEU A 189 2.99 1.96 -17.24
C LEU A 189 3.20 1.71 -18.73
N MET A 190 4.21 0.91 -19.10
CA MET A 190 4.51 0.62 -20.51
C MET A 190 3.46 -0.26 -21.19
N THR A 191 2.78 -1.10 -20.41
CA THR A 191 1.74 -2.03 -20.93
C THR A 191 0.32 -1.45 -20.82
N GLY A 192 0.15 -0.28 -20.21
CA GLY A 192 -1.17 0.32 -19.98
C GLY A 192 -2.03 -0.45 -18.98
N ILE A 193 -1.41 -1.33 -18.18
CA ILE A 193 -2.05 -2.09 -17.10
C ILE A 193 -1.75 -1.35 -15.79
N GLY A 194 -2.49 -0.27 -15.50
CA GLY A 194 -2.28 0.51 -14.28
C GLY A 194 -3.28 1.64 -14.13
#